data_2ab66d8e0125cd1dc1d815f167c80d5c
#
_entry.id   2ab66d8e0125cd1dc1d815f167c80d5c
#
_cell.length_a   1.000
_cell.length_b   1.000
_cell.length_c   1.000
_cell.angle_alpha   90.00
_cell.angle_beta   90.00
_cell.angle_gamma   90.00
#
_symmetry.space_group_name_H-M   'P 1'
#
loop_
_entity.id
_entity.type
_entity.pdbx_description
1 polymer ?
#
loop_
_entity_poly.entity_id
_entity_poly.type
_entity_poly.pdbx_seq_one_letter_code
_entity_poly.pdbx_strand_id
1 'polypeptide(L)'
;MEIKNVPFSYLLKLELPSLAEDVITIVEKHDPEALKIQDVFDLLLDQESNITLLNRHHGAHHITSKLPPLRKKCYRYAQEIVNRMKFVMKEQEDNPTDGVLKAHVLVKGHLFQLSRTRSQRLMLQKLKGFFEVVERDEAIETLFSEYHLTSDLNNLRSSFSRLKVLLLERSMLTSEISKVKTDDLSAPIVKSLKDLFKQIEVAALKNTDLDYAPVVIELNGAIRRLKTDVNIRLANNKR
;
A
#
# COMPACT_ATOMS: atom_id res chain seq x y z
N MET A 1 -27.22 2.72 -31.84
CA MET A 1 -25.82 2.77 -31.40
C MET A 1 -25.80 2.24 -29.99
N GLU A 2 -24.93 1.26 -29.65
CA GLU A 2 -24.98 0.54 -28.36
C GLU A 2 -23.65 0.61 -27.65
N ILE A 3 -23.68 0.88 -26.35
CA ILE A 3 -22.49 0.81 -25.46
C ILE A 3 -22.34 -0.65 -24.97
N LYS A 4 -21.12 -1.18 -25.09
CA LYS A 4 -20.83 -2.56 -24.68
C LYS A 4 -21.06 -2.75 -23.18
N ASN A 5 -21.65 -3.89 -22.82
CA ASN A 5 -21.86 -4.24 -21.42
C ASN A 5 -20.53 -4.31 -20.65
N VAL A 6 -20.46 -3.71 -19.46
CA VAL A 6 -19.29 -3.74 -18.56
C VAL A 6 -19.48 -4.90 -17.57
N PRO A 7 -18.45 -5.74 -17.37
CA PRO A 7 -18.53 -6.86 -16.42
C PRO A 7 -18.29 -6.41 -14.96
N PHE A 8 -19.14 -5.52 -14.43
CA PHE A 8 -18.99 -4.91 -13.12
C PHE A 8 -18.75 -5.90 -11.98
N SER A 9 -19.37 -7.09 -12.03
CA SER A 9 -19.22 -8.13 -11.00
C SER A 9 -17.83 -8.77 -10.94
N TYR A 10 -17.04 -8.62 -11.99
CA TYR A 10 -15.67 -9.19 -12.09
C TYR A 10 -14.58 -8.13 -11.94
N LEU A 11 -14.94 -6.86 -11.73
CA LEU A 11 -13.97 -5.80 -11.56
C LEU A 11 -13.27 -5.90 -10.21
N LEU A 12 -11.94 -5.72 -10.22
CA LEU A 12 -11.19 -5.50 -8.99
C LEU A 12 -11.46 -4.07 -8.47
N LYS A 13 -11.19 -3.89 -7.20
CA LYS A 13 -11.39 -2.60 -6.49
C LYS A 13 -10.79 -1.39 -7.18
N LEU A 14 -9.73 -1.59 -7.99
CA LEU A 14 -9.05 -0.52 -8.73
C LEU A 14 -9.49 -0.36 -10.17
N GLU A 15 -10.03 -1.39 -10.75
CA GLU A 15 -10.47 -1.34 -12.13
C GLU A 15 -11.73 -0.46 -12.26
N LEU A 16 -12.54 -0.38 -11.19
CA LEU A 16 -13.73 0.47 -11.18
C LEU A 16 -13.40 1.97 -11.14
N PRO A 17 -12.53 2.49 -10.25
CA PRO A 17 -12.10 3.88 -10.30
C PRO A 17 -11.42 4.24 -11.62
N SER A 18 -10.53 3.40 -12.14
CA SER A 18 -9.86 3.63 -13.42
C SER A 18 -10.84 3.72 -14.58
N LEU A 19 -11.85 2.84 -14.60
CA LEU A 19 -12.93 2.94 -15.62
C LEU A 19 -13.71 4.25 -15.47
N ALA A 20 -14.04 4.67 -14.24
CA ALA A 20 -14.77 5.91 -14.01
C ALA A 20 -13.97 7.13 -14.48
N GLU A 21 -12.66 7.18 -14.18
CA GLU A 21 -11.76 8.24 -14.64
C GLU A 21 -11.64 8.27 -16.18
N ASP A 22 -11.50 7.10 -16.83
CA ASP A 22 -11.50 6.99 -18.29
C ASP A 22 -12.82 7.52 -18.88
N VAL A 23 -13.96 7.14 -18.31
CA VAL A 23 -15.30 7.58 -18.77
C VAL A 23 -15.46 9.07 -18.59
N ILE A 24 -15.07 9.64 -17.45
CA ILE A 24 -15.11 11.09 -17.21
C ILE A 24 -14.30 11.81 -18.29
N THR A 25 -13.05 11.42 -18.49
CA THR A 25 -12.15 12.02 -19.47
C THR A 25 -12.71 11.96 -20.90
N ILE A 26 -13.32 10.83 -21.28
CA ILE A 26 -13.91 10.66 -22.60
C ILE A 26 -15.13 11.56 -22.77
N VAL A 27 -16.04 11.59 -21.79
CA VAL A 27 -17.27 12.36 -21.89
C VAL A 27 -16.98 13.86 -21.88
N GLU A 28 -16.08 14.35 -21.03
CA GLU A 28 -15.62 15.75 -21.01
C GLU A 28 -15.08 16.21 -22.37
N LYS A 29 -14.30 15.37 -23.04
CA LYS A 29 -13.75 15.67 -24.37
C LYS A 29 -14.80 15.90 -25.42
N HIS A 30 -15.98 15.32 -25.28
CA HIS A 30 -17.07 15.38 -26.26
C HIS A 30 -18.21 16.37 -25.91
N ASP A 31 -17.96 17.27 -24.96
CA ASP A 31 -18.93 18.30 -24.53
C ASP A 31 -20.31 17.70 -24.12
N PRO A 32 -20.43 17.28 -22.85
CA PRO A 32 -21.65 16.62 -22.36
C PRO A 32 -22.90 17.52 -22.41
N GLU A 33 -22.74 18.85 -22.38
CA GLU A 33 -23.85 19.80 -22.53
C GLU A 33 -24.40 19.80 -23.98
N ALA A 34 -23.50 19.88 -24.97
CA ALA A 34 -23.84 19.78 -26.38
C ALA A 34 -24.52 18.43 -26.71
N LEU A 35 -24.11 17.35 -26.06
CA LEU A 35 -24.69 16.02 -26.17
C LEU A 35 -25.99 15.83 -25.34
N LYS A 36 -26.43 16.83 -24.60
CA LYS A 36 -27.64 16.78 -23.72
C LYS A 36 -27.61 15.63 -22.71
N ILE A 37 -26.43 15.38 -22.11
CA ILE A 37 -26.22 14.35 -21.10
C ILE A 37 -25.60 14.91 -19.82
N GLN A 38 -25.49 16.26 -19.69
CA GLN A 38 -24.83 16.94 -18.57
C GLN A 38 -25.37 16.49 -17.21
N ASP A 39 -26.70 16.47 -17.03
CA ASP A 39 -27.32 16.14 -15.73
C ASP A 39 -26.90 14.78 -15.19
N VAL A 40 -26.74 13.78 -16.07
CA VAL A 40 -26.35 12.43 -15.67
C VAL A 40 -24.82 12.33 -15.55
N PHE A 41 -24.09 13.14 -16.30
CA PHE A 41 -22.64 13.25 -16.17
C PHE A 41 -22.24 13.88 -14.83
N ASP A 42 -22.95 14.91 -14.38
CA ASP A 42 -22.74 15.55 -13.08
C ASP A 42 -22.93 14.55 -11.93
N LEU A 43 -23.90 13.62 -12.02
CA LEU A 43 -24.06 12.54 -11.04
C LEU A 43 -22.85 11.60 -10.97
N LEU A 44 -22.10 11.44 -12.06
CA LEU A 44 -20.83 10.69 -12.03
C LEU A 44 -19.70 11.53 -11.41
N LEU A 45 -19.64 12.83 -11.72
CA LEU A 45 -18.68 13.76 -11.11
C LEU A 45 -18.85 13.85 -9.59
N ASP A 46 -20.08 13.82 -9.10
CA ASP A 46 -20.39 13.78 -7.65
C ASP A 46 -19.77 12.55 -6.96
N GLN A 47 -19.38 11.51 -7.71
CA GLN A 47 -18.70 10.33 -7.17
C GLN A 47 -17.18 10.49 -7.05
N GLU A 48 -16.60 11.64 -7.37
CA GLU A 48 -15.14 11.87 -7.34
C GLU A 48 -14.52 11.55 -5.98
N SER A 49 -15.22 11.89 -4.89
CA SER A 49 -14.79 11.56 -3.54
C SER A 49 -14.72 10.04 -3.30
N ASN A 50 -15.71 9.28 -3.79
CA ASN A 50 -15.77 7.83 -3.69
C ASN A 50 -14.69 7.16 -4.56
N ILE A 51 -14.45 7.68 -5.78
CA ILE A 51 -13.39 7.25 -6.69
C ILE A 51 -12.04 7.46 -6.04
N THR A 52 -11.78 8.63 -5.47
CA THR A 52 -10.54 8.96 -4.76
C THR A 52 -10.33 8.05 -3.54
N LEU A 53 -11.37 7.78 -2.74
CA LEU A 53 -11.29 6.87 -1.60
C LEU A 53 -10.98 5.44 -2.01
N LEU A 54 -11.55 4.92 -3.09
CA LEU A 54 -11.22 3.61 -3.64
C LEU A 54 -9.76 3.55 -4.14
N ASN A 55 -9.25 4.60 -4.77
CA ASN A 55 -7.85 4.71 -5.19
C ASN A 55 -6.88 4.75 -4.00
N ARG A 56 -7.24 5.42 -2.89
CA ARG A 56 -6.42 5.49 -1.65
C ARG A 56 -6.20 4.13 -0.99
N HIS A 57 -7.05 3.14 -1.22
CA HIS A 57 -6.80 1.76 -0.80
C HIS A 57 -5.46 1.22 -1.31
N HIS A 58 -4.90 1.77 -2.41
CA HIS A 58 -3.58 1.41 -2.93
C HIS A 58 -2.40 2.05 -2.21
N GLY A 59 -2.56 3.20 -1.62
CA GLY A 59 -1.50 3.81 -0.81
C GLY A 59 -1.03 2.87 0.31
N ALA A 60 -1.98 2.19 0.97
CA ALA A 60 -1.67 1.18 1.99
C ALA A 60 -0.93 -0.05 1.41
N HIS A 61 -1.22 -0.46 0.18
CA HIS A 61 -0.52 -1.56 -0.50
C HIS A 61 0.92 -1.17 -0.85
N HIS A 62 1.16 0.03 -1.34
CA HIS A 62 2.49 0.53 -1.66
C HIS A 62 3.40 0.61 -0.41
N ILE A 63 2.86 1.07 0.73
CA ILE A 63 3.58 1.03 2.01
C ILE A 63 3.84 -0.41 2.45
N THR A 64 2.85 -1.28 2.28
CA THR A 64 2.96 -2.70 2.67
C THR A 64 4.10 -3.40 1.93
N SER A 65 4.33 -3.10 0.66
CA SER A 65 5.43 -3.67 -0.14
C SER A 65 6.82 -3.24 0.34
N LYS A 66 6.95 -2.07 0.98
CA LYS A 66 8.20 -1.54 1.53
C LYS A 66 8.59 -2.14 2.89
N LEU A 67 7.65 -2.74 3.62
CA LEU A 67 7.88 -3.26 4.98
C LEU A 67 8.79 -4.51 5.02
N PRO A 68 8.60 -5.55 4.16
CA PRO A 68 9.43 -6.75 4.20
C PRO A 68 10.93 -6.48 4.01
N PRO A 69 11.38 -5.66 3.03
CA PRO A 69 12.81 -5.36 2.87
C PRO A 69 13.40 -4.64 4.07
N LEU A 70 12.65 -3.73 4.72
CA LEU A 70 13.12 -3.04 5.94
C LEU A 70 13.22 -3.99 7.13
N ARG A 71 12.25 -4.88 7.32
CA ARG A 71 12.32 -5.94 8.35
C ARG A 71 13.53 -6.83 8.13
N LYS A 72 13.80 -7.24 6.88
CA LYS A 72 14.98 -8.03 6.54
C LYS A 72 16.29 -7.29 6.88
N LYS A 73 16.36 -5.98 6.64
CA LYS A 73 17.50 -5.14 7.05
C LYS A 73 17.66 -5.12 8.57
N CYS A 74 16.59 -4.90 9.35
CA CYS A 74 16.65 -4.95 10.80
C CYS A 74 17.17 -6.33 11.30
N TYR A 75 16.68 -7.42 10.72
CA TYR A 75 17.15 -8.77 11.10
C TYR A 75 18.63 -8.98 10.79
N ARG A 76 19.09 -8.51 9.62
CA ARG A 76 20.49 -8.64 9.21
C ARG A 76 21.40 -7.90 10.19
N TYR A 77 21.16 -6.63 10.43
CA TYR A 77 22.00 -5.84 11.35
C TYR A 77 21.95 -6.34 12.78
N ALA A 78 20.77 -6.76 13.27
CA ALA A 78 20.66 -7.40 14.57
C ALA A 78 21.50 -8.68 14.67
N GLN A 79 21.51 -9.50 13.60
CA GLN A 79 22.30 -10.74 13.55
C GLN A 79 23.82 -10.45 13.50
N GLU A 80 24.25 -9.42 12.80
CA GLU A 80 25.64 -8.96 12.74
C GLU A 80 26.11 -8.54 14.14
N ILE A 81 25.31 -7.74 14.87
CA ILE A 81 25.60 -7.39 16.27
C ILE A 81 25.68 -8.64 17.17
N VAL A 82 24.72 -9.56 17.04
CA VAL A 82 24.72 -10.82 17.82
C VAL A 82 25.97 -11.65 17.54
N ASN A 83 26.36 -11.77 16.28
CA ASN A 83 27.55 -12.58 15.91
C ASN A 83 28.83 -11.93 16.41
N ARG A 84 28.98 -10.62 16.30
CA ARG A 84 30.15 -9.90 16.81
C ARG A 84 30.24 -10.01 18.34
N MET A 85 29.12 -9.84 19.04
CA MET A 85 29.06 -9.95 20.48
C MET A 85 29.41 -11.35 20.98
N LYS A 86 29.02 -12.39 20.25
CA LYS A 86 29.47 -13.78 20.53
C LYS A 86 30.99 -13.94 20.37
N PHE A 87 31.55 -13.29 19.34
CA PHE A 87 32.99 -13.32 19.12
C PHE A 87 33.73 -12.62 20.26
N VAL A 88 33.29 -11.42 20.66
CA VAL A 88 33.87 -10.69 21.81
C VAL A 88 33.82 -11.53 23.09
N MET A 89 32.69 -12.19 23.37
CA MET A 89 32.57 -13.09 24.52
C MET A 89 33.55 -14.28 24.47
N LYS A 90 33.82 -14.80 23.27
CA LYS A 90 34.77 -15.89 23.08
C LYS A 90 36.22 -15.41 23.24
N GLU A 91 36.56 -14.21 22.80
CA GLU A 91 37.89 -13.62 23.00
C GLU A 91 38.22 -13.35 24.48
N GLN A 92 37.19 -13.12 25.32
CA GLN A 92 37.32 -12.86 26.75
C GLN A 92 36.82 -14.03 27.62
N GLU A 93 36.81 -15.28 27.07
CA GLU A 93 36.19 -16.44 27.73
C GLU A 93 36.72 -16.68 29.16
N ASP A 94 38.02 -16.44 29.40
CA ASP A 94 38.64 -16.69 30.70
C ASP A 94 38.33 -15.60 31.75
N ASN A 95 38.08 -14.36 31.33
CA ASN A 95 37.80 -13.25 32.26
C ASN A 95 37.05 -12.10 31.57
N PRO A 96 35.77 -12.26 31.26
CA PRO A 96 35.01 -11.22 30.63
C PRO A 96 34.79 -10.03 31.57
N THR A 97 34.97 -8.81 31.04
CA THR A 97 34.70 -7.61 31.82
C THR A 97 33.19 -7.46 32.09
N ASP A 98 32.81 -6.78 33.19
CA ASP A 98 31.40 -6.52 33.52
C ASP A 98 30.63 -5.82 32.40
N GLY A 99 31.31 -4.92 31.69
CA GLY A 99 30.71 -4.23 30.52
C GLY A 99 30.37 -5.19 29.39
N VAL A 100 31.26 -6.12 29.07
CA VAL A 100 31.03 -7.14 28.04
C VAL A 100 29.92 -8.10 28.45
N LEU A 101 29.83 -8.50 29.72
CA LEU A 101 28.76 -9.34 30.22
C LEU A 101 27.42 -8.65 30.12
N LYS A 102 27.32 -7.37 30.54
CA LYS A 102 26.08 -6.56 30.42
C LYS A 102 25.64 -6.42 28.96
N ALA A 103 26.57 -6.07 28.08
CA ALA A 103 26.27 -5.92 26.65
C ALA A 103 25.82 -7.25 26.01
N HIS A 104 26.48 -8.38 26.40
CA HIS A 104 26.08 -9.70 25.93
C HIS A 104 24.65 -10.07 26.35
N VAL A 105 24.29 -9.85 27.63
CA VAL A 105 22.96 -10.11 28.17
C VAL A 105 21.91 -9.25 27.43
N LEU A 106 22.19 -7.96 27.21
CA LEU A 106 21.35 -7.06 26.47
C LEU A 106 21.10 -7.56 25.04
N VAL A 107 22.17 -7.85 24.29
CA VAL A 107 22.09 -8.34 22.90
C VAL A 107 21.36 -9.68 22.85
N LYS A 108 21.65 -10.61 23.77
CA LYS A 108 20.97 -11.92 23.84
C LYS A 108 19.48 -11.77 24.13
N GLY A 109 19.10 -10.89 25.06
CA GLY A 109 17.71 -10.69 25.45
C GLY A 109 16.85 -10.06 24.36
N HIS A 110 17.41 -9.10 23.62
CA HIS A 110 16.65 -8.29 22.67
C HIS A 110 16.86 -8.68 21.21
N LEU A 111 18.07 -8.99 20.77
CA LEU A 111 18.41 -9.20 19.36
C LEU A 111 18.53 -10.66 18.95
N PHE A 112 18.85 -11.55 19.88
CA PHE A 112 19.01 -12.97 19.57
C PHE A 112 17.69 -13.56 19.05
N GLN A 113 17.76 -14.26 17.92
CA GLN A 113 16.61 -14.86 17.24
C GLN A 113 15.47 -13.86 16.90
N LEU A 114 15.82 -12.58 16.71
CA LEU A 114 14.83 -11.55 16.32
C LEU A 114 14.06 -11.94 15.04
N SER A 115 14.73 -12.60 14.08
CA SER A 115 14.15 -13.10 12.84
C SER A 115 13.07 -14.19 13.04
N ARG A 116 13.13 -14.93 14.14
CA ARG A 116 12.12 -15.95 14.50
C ARG A 116 10.87 -15.35 15.15
N THR A 117 10.91 -14.05 15.48
CA THR A 117 9.77 -13.35 16.08
C THR A 117 8.69 -13.16 15.04
N ARG A 118 7.60 -13.94 15.12
CA ARG A 118 6.45 -13.87 14.19
C ARG A 118 5.66 -12.57 14.36
N SER A 119 5.53 -12.08 15.59
CA SER A 119 4.79 -10.85 15.90
C SER A 119 5.62 -9.61 15.60
N GLN A 120 5.14 -8.78 14.68
CA GLN A 120 5.73 -7.49 14.37
C GLN A 120 5.77 -6.56 15.59
N ARG A 121 4.71 -6.57 16.41
CA ARG A 121 4.64 -5.78 17.65
C ARG A 121 5.76 -6.18 18.63
N LEU A 122 5.96 -7.48 18.81
CA LEU A 122 7.03 -7.99 19.71
C LEU A 122 8.42 -7.63 19.18
N MET A 123 8.64 -7.72 17.86
CA MET A 123 9.89 -7.29 17.24
C MET A 123 10.18 -5.82 17.52
N LEU A 124 9.19 -4.93 17.34
CA LEU A 124 9.34 -3.51 17.62
C LEU A 124 9.62 -3.23 19.10
N GLN A 125 8.95 -3.96 20.03
CA GLN A 125 9.19 -3.83 21.46
C GLN A 125 10.61 -4.25 21.84
N LYS A 126 11.11 -5.36 21.28
CA LYS A 126 12.49 -5.80 21.52
C LYS A 126 13.50 -4.78 21.03
N LEU A 127 13.33 -4.25 19.81
CA LEU A 127 14.24 -3.23 19.28
C LEU A 127 14.16 -1.92 20.08
N LYS A 128 12.96 -1.51 20.48
CA LYS A 128 12.78 -0.33 21.33
C LYS A 128 13.50 -0.51 22.66
N GLY A 129 13.27 -1.61 23.38
CA GLY A 129 13.93 -1.89 24.65
C GLY A 129 15.45 -1.97 24.52
N PHE A 130 15.97 -2.54 23.43
CA PHE A 130 17.39 -2.55 23.14
C PHE A 130 17.98 -1.14 23.05
N PHE A 131 17.38 -0.26 22.24
CA PHE A 131 17.88 1.11 22.08
C PHE A 131 17.72 1.96 23.34
N GLU A 132 16.65 1.78 24.10
CA GLU A 132 16.45 2.49 25.37
C GLU A 132 17.57 2.19 26.39
N VAL A 133 18.08 0.95 26.42
CA VAL A 133 19.19 0.61 27.30
C VAL A 133 20.50 1.15 26.76
N VAL A 134 20.77 1.01 25.45
CA VAL A 134 22.00 1.54 24.82
C VAL A 134 22.10 3.06 25.00
N GLU A 135 20.99 3.79 24.91
CA GLU A 135 20.97 5.25 25.06
C GLU A 135 21.12 5.74 26.52
N ARG A 136 20.84 4.87 27.49
CA ARG A 136 20.94 5.20 28.92
C ARG A 136 22.28 4.81 29.55
N ASP A 137 22.99 3.89 28.94
CA ASP A 137 24.23 3.32 29.50
C ASP A 137 25.41 3.64 28.59
N GLU A 138 26.11 4.75 28.90
CA GLU A 138 27.29 5.22 28.15
C GLU A 138 28.42 4.16 28.08
N ALA A 139 28.51 3.29 29.09
CA ALA A 139 29.50 2.23 29.09
C ALA A 139 29.22 1.18 27.99
N ILE A 140 27.95 0.88 27.74
CA ILE A 140 27.54 0.00 26.64
C ILE A 140 27.79 0.67 25.28
N GLU A 141 27.49 1.96 25.13
CA GLU A 141 27.75 2.70 23.89
C GLU A 141 29.25 2.77 23.58
N THR A 142 30.09 3.07 24.57
CA THR A 142 31.56 3.05 24.46
C THR A 142 32.07 1.67 24.05
N LEU A 143 31.60 0.61 24.69
CA LEU A 143 31.95 -0.76 24.37
C LEU A 143 31.58 -1.14 22.93
N PHE A 144 30.40 -0.75 22.45
CA PHE A 144 30.03 -0.98 21.06
C PHE A 144 30.92 -0.22 20.07
N SER A 145 31.46 0.93 20.45
CA SER A 145 32.46 1.65 19.67
C SER A 145 33.82 0.93 19.65
N GLU A 146 34.29 0.48 20.79
CA GLU A 146 35.56 -0.26 20.93
C GLU A 146 35.60 -1.53 20.08
N TYR A 147 34.46 -2.25 20.02
CA TYR A 147 34.32 -3.48 19.22
C TYR A 147 33.83 -3.26 17.81
N HIS A 148 33.88 -2.02 17.28
CA HIS A 148 33.50 -1.65 15.92
C HIS A 148 32.07 -2.01 15.54
N LEU A 149 31.14 -1.94 16.52
CA LEU A 149 29.71 -2.20 16.32
C LEU A 149 28.89 -0.95 15.99
N THR A 150 29.49 0.24 16.06
CA THR A 150 28.81 1.53 15.86
C THR A 150 28.09 1.61 14.51
N SER A 151 28.71 1.10 13.43
CA SER A 151 28.12 1.12 12.09
C SER A 151 26.84 0.27 12.03
N ASP A 152 26.90 -0.96 12.57
CA ASP A 152 25.75 -1.88 12.58
C ASP A 152 24.64 -1.37 13.49
N LEU A 153 25.00 -0.76 14.62
CA LEU A 153 24.08 -0.12 15.55
C LEU A 153 23.31 1.04 14.86
N ASN A 154 24.03 1.93 14.17
CA ASN A 154 23.45 3.05 13.46
C ASN A 154 22.57 2.59 12.29
N ASN A 155 22.99 1.58 11.55
CA ASN A 155 22.22 0.98 10.47
C ASN A 155 20.94 0.29 10.99
N LEU A 156 21.02 -0.40 12.14
CA LEU A 156 19.87 -0.99 12.80
C LEU A 156 18.91 0.09 13.28
N ARG A 157 19.41 1.16 13.93
CA ARG A 157 18.63 2.31 14.41
C ARG A 157 17.88 3.01 13.26
N SER A 158 18.59 3.30 12.17
CA SER A 158 18.00 3.92 10.98
C SER A 158 16.91 3.04 10.34
N SER A 159 17.19 1.76 10.19
CA SER A 159 16.22 0.80 9.62
C SER A 159 14.98 0.64 10.51
N PHE A 160 15.17 0.59 11.84
CA PHE A 160 14.08 0.52 12.81
C PHE A 160 13.21 1.79 12.81
N SER A 161 13.83 2.97 12.83
CA SER A 161 13.11 4.25 12.78
C SER A 161 12.26 4.37 11.52
N ARG A 162 12.82 4.01 10.37
CA ARG A 162 12.11 4.01 9.09
C ARG A 162 10.96 2.99 9.05
N LEU A 163 11.18 1.80 9.62
CA LEU A 163 10.14 0.77 9.76
C LEU A 163 8.99 1.28 10.64
N LYS A 164 9.29 1.94 11.77
CA LYS A 164 8.28 2.50 12.69
C LYS A 164 7.43 3.57 12.00
N VAL A 165 8.05 4.48 11.24
CA VAL A 165 7.34 5.53 10.48
C VAL A 165 6.39 4.91 9.46
N LEU A 166 6.86 3.98 8.62
CA LEU A 166 6.01 3.34 7.60
C LEU A 166 4.86 2.53 8.21
N LEU A 167 5.06 1.95 9.39
CA LEU A 167 3.99 1.24 10.09
C LEU A 167 2.93 2.18 10.63
N LEU A 168 3.34 3.35 11.12
CA LEU A 168 2.43 4.39 11.57
C LEU A 168 1.61 4.94 10.40
N GLU A 169 2.27 5.29 9.28
CA GLU A 169 1.61 5.73 8.05
C GLU A 169 0.60 4.68 7.55
N ARG A 170 0.99 3.41 7.51
CA ARG A 170 0.07 2.32 7.15
C ARG A 170 -1.12 2.25 8.08
N SER A 171 -0.91 2.39 9.39
CA SER A 171 -1.98 2.35 10.38
C SER A 171 -2.96 3.50 10.20
N MET A 172 -2.47 4.72 9.94
CA MET A 172 -3.29 5.89 9.66
C MET A 172 -4.15 5.67 8.41
N LEU A 173 -3.53 5.31 7.29
CA LEU A 173 -4.24 5.02 6.05
C LEU A 173 -5.28 3.90 6.23
N THR A 174 -4.94 2.82 6.95
CA THR A 174 -5.88 1.73 7.20
C THR A 174 -7.04 2.17 8.08
N SER A 175 -6.82 3.06 9.06
CA SER A 175 -7.88 3.56 9.94
C SER A 175 -8.87 4.49 9.22
N GLU A 176 -8.40 5.28 8.27
CA GLU A 176 -9.25 6.11 7.41
C GLU A 176 -10.13 5.25 6.49
N ILE A 177 -9.53 4.19 5.93
CA ILE A 177 -10.17 3.28 4.98
C ILE A 177 -11.16 2.33 5.67
N SER A 178 -10.88 1.87 6.90
CA SER A 178 -11.70 0.86 7.59
C SER A 178 -13.07 1.34 8.02
N LYS A 179 -13.34 2.66 7.96
CA LYS A 179 -14.64 3.25 8.36
C LYS A 179 -15.70 3.13 7.28
N VAL A 180 -15.33 2.90 6.03
CA VAL A 180 -16.25 2.82 4.90
C VAL A 180 -16.11 1.47 4.21
N LYS A 181 -17.20 0.74 4.08
CA LYS A 181 -17.19 -0.52 3.33
C LYS A 181 -16.95 -0.23 1.85
N THR A 182 -16.12 -1.05 1.21
CA THR A 182 -15.83 -0.90 -0.23
C THR A 182 -17.10 -0.90 -1.08
N ASP A 183 -18.09 -1.70 -0.69
CA ASP A 183 -19.36 -1.81 -1.43
C ASP A 183 -20.16 -0.51 -1.34
N ASP A 184 -20.10 0.20 -0.20
CA ASP A 184 -20.78 1.49 -0.03
C ASP A 184 -20.18 2.58 -0.93
N LEU A 185 -18.89 2.46 -1.28
CA LEU A 185 -18.21 3.36 -2.23
C LEU A 185 -18.43 2.94 -3.68
N SER A 186 -18.39 1.65 -3.98
CA SER A 186 -18.45 1.15 -5.35
C SER A 186 -19.85 1.14 -5.94
N ALA A 187 -20.89 0.88 -5.13
CA ALA A 187 -22.26 0.78 -5.62
C ALA A 187 -22.79 2.10 -6.25
N PRO A 188 -22.57 3.28 -5.64
CA PRO A 188 -22.96 4.56 -6.27
C PRO A 188 -22.23 4.81 -7.60
N ILE A 189 -20.92 4.53 -7.68
CA ILE A 189 -20.13 4.70 -8.91
C ILE A 189 -20.66 3.79 -10.02
N VAL A 190 -20.92 2.51 -9.72
CA VAL A 190 -21.50 1.57 -10.70
C VAL A 190 -22.86 2.02 -11.17
N LYS A 191 -23.68 2.56 -10.26
CA LYS A 191 -25.00 3.09 -10.62
C LYS A 191 -24.87 4.28 -11.58
N SER A 192 -24.07 5.29 -11.23
CA SER A 192 -23.86 6.48 -12.07
C SER A 192 -23.30 6.12 -13.45
N LEU A 193 -22.35 5.18 -13.54
CA LEU A 193 -21.84 4.70 -14.83
C LEU A 193 -22.92 4.03 -15.68
N LYS A 194 -23.76 3.18 -15.09
CA LYS A 194 -24.88 2.54 -15.81
C LYS A 194 -25.91 3.55 -16.29
N ASP A 195 -26.26 4.50 -15.44
CA ASP A 195 -27.21 5.54 -15.75
C ASP A 195 -26.70 6.45 -16.89
N LEU A 196 -25.41 6.81 -16.85
CA LEU A 196 -24.76 7.59 -17.91
C LEU A 196 -24.74 6.83 -19.25
N PHE A 197 -24.34 5.55 -19.25
CA PHE A 197 -24.30 4.75 -20.47
C PHE A 197 -25.69 4.63 -21.08
N LYS A 198 -26.71 4.34 -20.26
CA LYS A 198 -28.11 4.28 -20.72
C LYS A 198 -28.59 5.60 -21.25
N GLN A 199 -28.24 6.72 -20.59
CA GLN A 199 -28.65 8.05 -21.05
C GLN A 199 -28.03 8.45 -22.39
N ILE A 200 -26.73 8.09 -22.61
CA ILE A 200 -26.08 8.30 -23.91
C ILE A 200 -26.83 7.55 -25.02
N GLU A 201 -27.20 6.28 -24.78
CA GLU A 201 -27.98 5.50 -25.76
C GLU A 201 -29.35 6.09 -26.03
N VAL A 202 -30.05 6.54 -24.98
CA VAL A 202 -31.39 7.19 -25.11
C VAL A 202 -31.26 8.53 -25.81
N ALA A 203 -30.24 9.32 -25.47
CA ALA A 203 -30.01 10.63 -26.12
C ALA A 203 -29.68 10.48 -27.61
N ALA A 204 -28.88 9.46 -27.97
CA ALA A 204 -28.55 9.13 -29.36
C ALA A 204 -29.81 8.72 -30.18
N LEU A 205 -30.79 8.10 -29.54
CA LEU A 205 -32.07 7.76 -30.21
C LEU A 205 -33.01 8.96 -30.35
N LYS A 206 -33.00 9.88 -29.38
CA LYS A 206 -33.91 11.04 -29.34
C LYS A 206 -33.38 12.21 -30.17
N ASN A 207 -32.08 12.42 -30.24
CA ASN A 207 -31.47 13.58 -30.91
C ASN A 207 -30.66 13.09 -32.12
N THR A 208 -31.35 12.72 -33.18
CA THR A 208 -30.77 12.19 -34.43
C THR A 208 -29.92 13.22 -35.20
N ASP A 209 -30.06 14.50 -34.84
CA ASP A 209 -29.30 15.65 -35.36
C ASP A 209 -27.90 15.79 -34.73
N LEU A 210 -27.64 15.09 -33.61
CA LEU A 210 -26.33 15.10 -32.91
C LEU A 210 -25.54 13.81 -33.18
N ASP A 211 -24.23 13.95 -33.32
CA ASP A 211 -23.36 12.81 -33.56
C ASP A 211 -22.79 12.22 -32.25
N TYR A 212 -23.37 11.13 -31.80
CA TYR A 212 -22.90 10.36 -30.62
C TYR A 212 -21.85 9.27 -30.98
N ALA A 213 -21.54 9.06 -32.26
CA ALA A 213 -20.63 7.99 -32.69
C ALA A 213 -19.23 8.11 -32.08
N PRO A 214 -18.59 9.31 -32.02
CA PRO A 214 -17.26 9.43 -31.47
C PRO A 214 -17.20 9.03 -29.99
N VAL A 215 -18.10 9.55 -29.15
CA VAL A 215 -18.11 9.23 -27.71
C VAL A 215 -18.38 7.73 -27.46
N VAL A 216 -19.33 7.13 -28.19
CA VAL A 216 -19.64 5.69 -28.07
C VAL A 216 -18.48 4.81 -28.52
N ILE A 217 -17.75 5.18 -29.58
CA ILE A 217 -16.55 4.45 -30.05
C ILE A 217 -15.45 4.49 -29.01
N GLU A 218 -15.16 5.66 -28.42
CA GLU A 218 -14.12 5.81 -27.39
C GLU A 218 -14.49 5.06 -26.11
N LEU A 219 -15.74 5.17 -25.63
CA LEU A 219 -16.23 4.40 -24.47
C LEU A 219 -16.14 2.89 -24.71
N ASN A 220 -16.56 2.42 -25.89
CA ASN A 220 -16.44 1.01 -26.25
C ASN A 220 -14.99 0.55 -26.35
N GLY A 221 -14.07 1.45 -26.71
CA GLY A 221 -12.63 1.21 -26.69
C GLY A 221 -12.10 0.98 -25.27
N ALA A 222 -12.47 1.86 -24.31
CA ALA A 222 -12.12 1.73 -22.90
C ALA A 222 -12.67 0.43 -22.29
N ILE A 223 -13.97 0.15 -22.52
CA ILE A 223 -14.62 -1.09 -22.04
C ILE A 223 -13.96 -2.34 -22.63
N ARG A 224 -13.52 -2.32 -23.90
CA ARG A 224 -12.83 -3.46 -24.52
C ARG A 224 -11.50 -3.73 -23.86
N ARG A 225 -10.68 -2.70 -23.59
CA ARG A 225 -9.40 -2.82 -22.86
C ARG A 225 -9.63 -3.49 -21.52
N LEU A 226 -10.56 -2.94 -20.72
CA LEU A 226 -10.92 -3.48 -19.42
C LEU A 226 -11.36 -4.95 -19.47
N LYS A 227 -12.23 -5.30 -20.43
CA LYS A 227 -12.64 -6.71 -20.63
C LYS A 227 -11.49 -7.64 -20.94
N THR A 228 -10.53 -7.19 -21.73
CA THR A 228 -9.33 -7.96 -22.04
C THR A 228 -8.53 -8.27 -20.78
N ASP A 229 -8.29 -7.27 -19.93
CA ASP A 229 -7.56 -7.42 -18.68
C ASP A 229 -8.27 -8.37 -17.71
N VAL A 230 -9.59 -8.20 -17.56
CA VAL A 230 -10.44 -9.11 -16.75
C VAL A 230 -10.35 -10.56 -17.25
N ASN A 231 -10.45 -10.78 -18.58
CA ASN A 231 -10.41 -12.12 -19.16
C ASN A 231 -9.03 -12.78 -18.99
N ILE A 232 -7.94 -12.05 -19.19
CA ILE A 232 -6.57 -12.55 -18.95
C ILE A 232 -6.42 -12.98 -17.49
N ARG A 233 -6.88 -12.16 -16.55
CA ARG A 233 -6.83 -12.48 -15.12
C ARG A 233 -7.65 -13.73 -14.77
N LEU A 234 -8.89 -13.82 -15.28
CA LEU A 234 -9.74 -14.98 -15.03
C LEU A 234 -9.18 -16.28 -15.62
N ALA A 235 -8.52 -16.19 -16.79
CA ALA A 235 -7.83 -17.32 -17.38
C ALA A 235 -6.63 -17.80 -16.55
N ASN A 236 -5.85 -16.84 -16.01
CA ASN A 236 -4.70 -17.14 -15.16
C ASN A 236 -5.10 -17.75 -13.80
N ASN A 237 -6.26 -17.38 -13.24
CA ASN A 237 -6.77 -17.93 -11.98
C ASN A 237 -7.36 -19.34 -12.11
N LYS A 238 -7.57 -19.82 -13.33
CA LYS A 238 -8.07 -21.19 -13.60
C LYS A 238 -6.95 -22.23 -13.80
N ARG A 239 -5.70 -21.78 -13.84
CA ARG A 239 -4.49 -22.62 -13.88
C ARG A 239 -3.90 -22.80 -12.50
#